data_c117983451d142c7c209a39401a89116
#
_entry.id   c117983451d142c7c209a39401a89116
#
_cell.length_a   1.000
_cell.length_b   1.000
_cell.length_c   1.000
_cell.angle_alpha   90.00
_cell.angle_beta   90.00
_cell.angle_gamma   90.00
#
_symmetry.space_group_name_H-M   'P 1'
#
loop_
_entity.id
_entity.type
_entity.pdbx_description
1 polymer ?
#
loop_
_entity_poly.entity_id
_entity_poly.type
_entity_poly.pdbx_seq_one_letter_code
_entity_poly.pdbx_strand_id
1 'polypeptide(L)'
;MDVVFCHRYDMYTPIEETCRAMNWVIEQGLAFYWGTSQWTASQIMEAYKICEKLNLMPPVVEQCNYNMMVRDRVESEYRDLFKRYKMGTTIWSPLESGILAGRYLNGIPEDSRYKLKHDNAPVDIQPYLDNKKEWDEKLLKLKDLAEKKLNCNLAQLAIAWVIANPDCSTTILGASKVSQLEETVKAVEIYKKLDKDILLEIEKILGNVPKGEIDYRDWKELPSRRNINLDVDYKKGGPFN
;
A
#
# COMPACT_ATOMS: atom_id res chain seq x y z
N MET A 1 -2.47 12.52 -21.70
CA MET A 1 -1.93 12.21 -20.36
C MET A 1 -1.70 10.71 -20.30
N ASP A 2 -0.79 10.23 -19.39
CA ASP A 2 -0.47 8.80 -19.39
C ASP A 2 -1.53 7.99 -18.68
N VAL A 3 -1.90 8.40 -17.48
CA VAL A 3 -2.93 7.75 -16.67
C VAL A 3 -3.91 8.77 -16.11
N VAL A 4 -5.19 8.49 -16.17
CA VAL A 4 -6.25 9.25 -15.49
C VAL A 4 -6.82 8.40 -14.35
N PHE A 5 -7.10 9.00 -13.20
CA PHE A 5 -7.58 8.30 -12.02
C PHE A 5 -9.00 8.69 -11.64
N CYS A 6 -9.84 7.69 -11.33
CA CYS A 6 -11.07 7.88 -10.58
C CYS A 6 -10.72 8.01 -9.10
N HIS A 7 -10.73 9.25 -8.55
CA HIS A 7 -10.18 9.58 -7.22
C HIS A 7 -10.85 8.78 -6.08
N ARG A 8 -12.16 8.58 -6.14
CA ARG A 8 -12.92 7.78 -5.17
C ARG A 8 -14.06 7.08 -5.89
N TYR A 9 -14.51 5.97 -5.32
CA TYR A 9 -15.74 5.33 -5.75
C TYR A 9 -16.94 6.22 -5.41
N ASP A 10 -17.80 6.46 -6.40
CA ASP A 10 -19.08 7.13 -6.18
C ASP A 10 -20.18 6.09 -5.98
N MET A 11 -20.74 6.05 -4.76
CA MET A 11 -21.76 5.07 -4.39
C MET A 11 -23.11 5.28 -5.11
N TYR A 12 -23.31 6.42 -5.74
CA TYR A 12 -24.55 6.76 -6.46
C TYR A 12 -24.42 6.56 -7.98
N THR A 13 -23.23 6.29 -8.48
CA THR A 13 -22.96 6.03 -9.90
C THR A 13 -22.63 4.56 -10.11
N PRO A 14 -23.39 3.83 -10.96
CA PRO A 14 -23.03 2.44 -11.30
C PRO A 14 -21.62 2.34 -11.87
N ILE A 15 -20.87 1.32 -11.46
CA ILE A 15 -19.46 1.11 -11.92
C ILE A 15 -19.39 0.99 -13.45
N GLU A 16 -20.45 0.46 -14.09
CA GLU A 16 -20.52 0.37 -15.56
C GLU A 16 -20.44 1.74 -16.23
N GLU A 17 -21.11 2.75 -15.69
CA GLU A 17 -21.03 4.11 -16.24
C GLU A 17 -19.61 4.67 -16.13
N THR A 18 -18.94 4.45 -15.00
CA THR A 18 -17.54 4.83 -14.81
C THR A 18 -16.62 4.12 -15.81
N CYS A 19 -16.80 2.81 -15.99
CA CYS A 19 -16.00 2.03 -16.97
C CYS A 19 -16.20 2.55 -18.41
N ARG A 20 -17.44 2.85 -18.82
CA ARG A 20 -17.74 3.40 -20.14
C ARG A 20 -17.13 4.79 -20.32
N ALA A 21 -17.24 5.65 -19.31
CA ALA A 21 -16.67 6.99 -19.34
C ALA A 21 -15.14 6.95 -19.48
N MET A 22 -14.46 6.11 -18.70
CA MET A 22 -13.01 5.98 -18.76
C MET A 22 -12.53 5.34 -20.08
N ASN A 23 -13.26 4.37 -20.61
CA ASN A 23 -12.97 3.83 -21.92
C ASN A 23 -13.11 4.90 -23.01
N TRP A 24 -14.16 5.71 -22.95
CA TRP A 24 -14.34 6.84 -23.88
C TRP A 24 -13.15 7.82 -23.83
N VAL A 25 -12.64 8.16 -22.62
CA VAL A 25 -11.47 9.03 -22.45
C VAL A 25 -10.25 8.46 -23.16
N ILE A 26 -10.06 7.13 -23.10
CA ILE A 26 -8.95 6.45 -23.78
C ILE A 26 -9.15 6.44 -25.30
N GLU A 27 -10.35 6.11 -25.77
CA GLU A 27 -10.67 6.09 -27.21
C GLU A 27 -10.51 7.47 -27.86
N GLN A 28 -10.78 8.56 -27.12
CA GLN A 28 -10.53 9.92 -27.58
C GLN A 28 -9.03 10.31 -27.55
N GLY A 29 -8.14 9.44 -27.11
CA GLY A 29 -6.70 9.72 -27.00
C GLY A 29 -6.34 10.73 -25.92
N LEU A 30 -7.23 11.01 -24.96
CA LEU A 30 -6.99 11.94 -23.87
C LEU A 30 -6.10 11.35 -22.78
N ALA A 31 -6.13 10.03 -22.62
CA ALA A 31 -5.23 9.27 -21.77
C ALA A 31 -4.89 7.93 -22.41
N PHE A 32 -3.76 7.31 -22.03
CA PHE A 32 -3.40 5.95 -22.46
C PHE A 32 -4.03 4.89 -21.58
N TYR A 33 -4.13 5.17 -20.28
CA TYR A 33 -4.63 4.24 -19.26
C TYR A 33 -5.53 4.97 -18.25
N TRP A 34 -6.28 4.17 -17.50
CA TRP A 34 -6.99 4.69 -16.34
C TRP A 34 -6.74 3.81 -15.11
N GLY A 35 -6.94 4.39 -13.93
CA GLY A 35 -6.80 3.76 -12.64
C GLY A 35 -7.86 4.19 -11.66
N THR A 36 -7.87 3.51 -10.54
CA THR A 36 -8.75 3.78 -9.40
C THR A 36 -7.94 4.35 -8.23
N SER A 37 -8.60 4.95 -7.25
CA SER A 37 -7.95 5.41 -6.03
C SER A 37 -8.82 5.14 -4.81
N GLN A 38 -8.30 4.36 -3.87
CA GLN A 38 -8.97 3.93 -2.64
C GLN A 38 -10.27 3.13 -2.87
N TRP A 39 -10.37 2.45 -4.01
CA TRP A 39 -11.45 1.51 -4.24
C TRP A 39 -11.20 0.21 -3.45
N THR A 40 -12.26 -0.48 -3.08
CA THR A 40 -12.15 -1.83 -2.50
C THR A 40 -11.79 -2.86 -3.56
N ALA A 41 -11.23 -4.00 -3.15
CA ALA A 41 -10.95 -5.08 -4.08
C ALA A 41 -12.21 -5.55 -4.82
N SER A 42 -13.37 -5.59 -4.15
CA SER A 42 -14.65 -5.97 -4.77
C SER A 42 -15.09 -5.00 -5.86
N GLN A 43 -14.95 -3.69 -5.64
CA GLN A 43 -15.28 -2.66 -6.63
C GLN A 43 -14.36 -2.73 -7.85
N ILE A 44 -13.06 -2.93 -7.63
CA ILE A 44 -12.09 -3.10 -8.71
C ILE A 44 -12.39 -4.37 -9.51
N MET A 45 -12.66 -5.50 -8.84
CA MET A 45 -13.02 -6.76 -9.51
C MET A 45 -14.31 -6.63 -10.31
N GLU A 46 -15.30 -5.88 -9.82
CA GLU A 46 -16.53 -5.57 -10.56
C GLU A 46 -16.21 -4.77 -11.82
N ALA A 47 -15.37 -3.73 -11.72
CA ALA A 47 -14.92 -2.97 -12.88
C ALA A 47 -14.23 -3.86 -13.93
N TYR A 48 -13.34 -4.76 -13.51
CA TYR A 48 -12.71 -5.73 -14.42
C TYR A 48 -13.74 -6.61 -15.14
N LYS A 49 -14.70 -7.17 -14.42
CA LYS A 49 -15.76 -8.02 -15.01
C LYS A 49 -16.64 -7.27 -15.99
N ILE A 50 -16.99 -6.02 -15.68
CA ILE A 50 -17.76 -5.16 -16.57
C ILE A 50 -16.95 -4.87 -17.85
N CYS A 51 -15.71 -4.48 -17.69
CA CYS A 51 -14.84 -4.19 -18.82
C CYS A 51 -14.64 -5.43 -19.71
N GLU A 52 -14.41 -6.61 -19.14
CA GLU A 52 -14.31 -7.87 -19.86
C GLU A 52 -15.62 -8.17 -20.66
N LYS A 53 -16.77 -8.08 -19.98
CA LYS A 53 -18.09 -8.34 -20.60
C LYS A 53 -18.40 -7.40 -21.76
N LEU A 54 -17.99 -6.14 -21.67
CA LEU A 54 -18.33 -5.07 -22.60
C LEU A 54 -17.19 -4.78 -23.58
N ASN A 55 -16.08 -5.53 -23.53
CA ASN A 55 -14.86 -5.29 -24.31
C ASN A 55 -14.33 -3.86 -24.15
N LEU A 56 -14.25 -3.38 -22.91
CA LEU A 56 -13.71 -2.08 -22.53
C LEU A 56 -12.31 -2.24 -21.92
N MET A 57 -11.53 -1.17 -21.90
CA MET A 57 -10.24 -1.13 -21.21
C MET A 57 -10.44 -1.16 -19.69
N PRO A 58 -9.90 -2.15 -18.95
CA PRO A 58 -10.00 -2.18 -17.48
C PRO A 58 -9.02 -1.21 -16.83
N PRO A 59 -9.20 -0.89 -15.52
CA PRO A 59 -8.20 -0.13 -14.77
C PRO A 59 -6.89 -0.92 -14.67
N VAL A 60 -5.75 -0.25 -14.80
CA VAL A 60 -4.44 -0.89 -14.76
C VAL A 60 -3.70 -0.67 -13.45
N VAL A 61 -4.16 0.28 -12.64
CA VAL A 61 -3.46 0.72 -11.41
C VAL A 61 -4.45 1.19 -10.37
N GLU A 62 -4.13 0.91 -9.11
CA GLU A 62 -4.83 1.46 -7.95
C GLU A 62 -3.91 2.43 -7.20
N GLN A 63 -4.40 3.63 -6.90
CA GLN A 63 -3.68 4.57 -6.04
C GLN A 63 -4.19 4.45 -4.60
N CYS A 64 -3.42 3.79 -3.75
CA CYS A 64 -3.80 3.48 -2.37
C CYS A 64 -2.84 4.04 -1.32
N ASN A 65 -3.35 4.20 -0.09
CA ASN A 65 -2.51 4.43 1.09
C ASN A 65 -1.78 3.14 1.45
N TYR A 66 -0.45 3.22 1.56
CA TYR A 66 0.35 2.10 2.04
C TYR A 66 1.62 2.61 2.70
N ASN A 67 1.87 2.16 3.91
CA ASN A 67 3.06 2.48 4.69
C ASN A 67 3.17 1.52 5.88
N MET A 68 4.19 1.68 6.72
CA MET A 68 4.43 0.81 7.89
C MET A 68 3.27 0.78 8.89
N MET A 69 2.35 1.76 8.87
CA MET A 69 1.19 1.82 9.77
C MET A 69 -0.09 1.29 9.09
N VAL A 70 -0.24 1.51 7.79
CA VAL A 70 -1.44 1.18 6.99
C VAL A 70 -1.08 0.13 5.96
N ARG A 71 -1.44 -1.14 6.20
CA ARG A 71 -0.95 -2.30 5.44
C ARG A 71 -2.05 -3.17 4.83
N ASP A 72 -3.24 -3.20 5.45
CA ASP A 72 -4.26 -4.22 5.19
C ASP A 72 -4.69 -4.31 3.72
N ARG A 73 -4.83 -3.17 3.04
CA ARG A 73 -5.25 -3.19 1.63
C ARG A 73 -4.24 -3.88 0.74
N VAL A 74 -3.00 -3.44 0.77
CA VAL A 74 -1.97 -3.93 -0.14
C VAL A 74 -1.56 -5.37 0.22
N GLU A 75 -1.36 -5.64 1.52
CA GLU A 75 -0.82 -6.93 1.95
C GLU A 75 -1.88 -8.02 2.19
N SER A 76 -3.16 -7.66 2.23
CA SER A 76 -4.27 -8.60 2.43
C SER A 76 -5.33 -8.47 1.36
N GLU A 77 -6.08 -7.36 1.32
CA GLU A 77 -7.27 -7.19 0.48
C GLU A 77 -6.96 -7.31 -1.03
N TYR A 78 -5.84 -6.74 -1.51
CA TYR A 78 -5.50 -6.67 -2.94
C TYR A 78 -4.70 -7.87 -3.46
N ARG A 79 -4.34 -8.83 -2.63
CA ARG A 79 -3.50 -9.97 -3.04
C ARG A 79 -4.03 -10.70 -4.28
N ASP A 80 -5.34 -10.92 -4.35
CA ASP A 80 -5.97 -11.57 -5.50
C ASP A 80 -5.98 -10.68 -6.75
N LEU A 81 -6.08 -9.36 -6.59
CA LEU A 81 -5.97 -8.42 -7.71
C LEU A 81 -4.59 -8.49 -8.37
N PHE A 82 -3.52 -8.48 -7.56
CA PHE A 82 -2.16 -8.60 -8.07
C PHE A 82 -1.92 -9.92 -8.80
N LYS A 83 -2.40 -11.02 -8.24
CA LYS A 83 -2.24 -12.34 -8.83
C LYS A 83 -3.03 -12.52 -10.13
N ARG A 84 -4.30 -12.14 -10.13
CA ARG A 84 -5.24 -12.42 -11.22
C ARG A 84 -5.16 -11.40 -12.35
N TYR A 85 -5.09 -10.12 -12.01
CA TYR A 85 -5.19 -9.03 -12.97
C TYR A 85 -3.87 -8.34 -13.26
N LYS A 86 -2.79 -8.69 -12.53
CA LYS A 86 -1.47 -8.04 -12.65
C LYS A 86 -1.55 -6.53 -12.50
N MET A 87 -2.51 -6.06 -11.69
CA MET A 87 -2.71 -4.65 -11.41
C MET A 87 -1.52 -4.09 -10.63
N GLY A 88 -1.07 -2.89 -11.00
CA GLY A 88 -0.05 -2.17 -10.26
C GLY A 88 -0.63 -1.28 -9.16
N THR A 89 0.24 -0.75 -8.30
CA THR A 89 -0.12 0.27 -7.31
C THR A 89 0.73 1.51 -7.42
N THR A 90 0.11 2.66 -7.16
CA THR A 90 0.81 3.92 -6.88
C THR A 90 0.52 4.30 -5.44
N ILE A 91 1.56 4.35 -4.62
CA ILE A 91 1.40 4.51 -3.17
C ILE A 91 1.41 5.99 -2.81
N TRP A 92 0.39 6.44 -2.08
CA TRP A 92 0.38 7.75 -1.45
C TRP A 92 0.59 7.65 0.07
N SER A 93 1.03 8.75 0.69
CA SER A 93 1.37 8.85 2.13
C SER A 93 2.36 7.79 2.66
N PRO A 94 3.50 7.55 1.98
CA PRO A 94 4.49 6.58 2.47
C PRO A 94 5.09 6.97 3.83
N LEU A 95 4.99 8.24 4.23
CA LEU A 95 5.46 8.76 5.52
C LEU A 95 4.34 9.07 6.51
N GLU A 96 3.10 8.69 6.20
CA GLU A 96 1.91 8.94 7.02
C GLU A 96 1.92 10.34 7.65
N SER A 97 1.78 11.34 6.77
CA SER A 97 1.75 12.76 7.16
C SER A 97 2.95 13.24 7.98
N GLY A 98 4.07 12.52 7.91
CA GLY A 98 5.31 12.83 8.63
C GLY A 98 5.50 12.05 9.93
N ILE A 99 4.57 11.20 10.33
CA ILE A 99 4.71 10.32 11.50
C ILE A 99 5.94 9.42 11.32
N LEU A 100 6.02 8.74 10.18
CA LEU A 100 7.13 7.84 9.85
C LEU A 100 8.45 8.56 9.48
N ALA A 101 8.45 9.89 9.50
CA ALA A 101 9.67 10.69 9.50
C ALA A 101 10.09 11.14 10.91
N GLY A 102 9.35 10.73 11.95
CA GLY A 102 9.62 11.10 13.34
C GLY A 102 9.26 12.54 13.69
N ARG A 103 8.47 13.23 12.84
CA ARG A 103 8.15 14.65 13.00
C ARG A 103 7.44 15.00 14.32
N TYR A 104 6.71 14.04 14.88
CA TYR A 104 5.86 14.24 16.05
C TYR A 104 6.41 13.62 17.35
N LEU A 105 7.62 13.05 17.32
CA LEU A 105 8.26 12.43 18.50
C LEU A 105 8.43 13.41 19.64
N ASN A 106 8.81 14.67 19.33
CA ASN A 106 9.06 15.73 20.31
C ASN A 106 7.89 16.73 20.44
N GLY A 107 6.67 16.29 20.11
CA GLY A 107 5.48 17.14 20.09
C GLY A 107 5.03 17.51 18.68
N ILE A 108 3.93 18.25 18.59
CA ILE A 108 3.34 18.65 17.32
C ILE A 108 3.91 20.01 16.90
N PRO A 109 4.72 20.12 15.84
CA PRO A 109 5.25 21.39 15.39
C PRO A 109 4.16 22.36 14.93
N GLU A 110 4.34 23.65 15.20
CA GLU A 110 3.39 24.71 14.81
C GLU A 110 3.20 24.81 13.29
N ASP A 111 4.27 24.54 12.53
CA ASP A 111 4.28 24.52 11.07
C ASP A 111 3.83 23.18 10.48
N SER A 112 3.31 22.26 11.29
CA SER A 112 2.82 20.97 10.81
C SER A 112 1.51 21.12 10.04
N ARG A 113 1.32 20.30 9.00
CA ARG A 113 0.07 20.25 8.23
C ARG A 113 -1.15 19.98 9.12
N TYR A 114 -0.97 19.23 10.20
CA TYR A 114 -2.02 18.95 11.19
C TYR A 114 -2.47 20.22 11.91
N LYS A 115 -1.52 21.08 12.36
CA LYS A 115 -1.86 22.34 13.03
C LYS A 115 -2.39 23.40 12.07
N LEU A 116 -1.86 23.46 10.85
CA LEU A 116 -2.24 24.46 9.87
C LEU A 116 -3.65 24.25 9.30
N LYS A 117 -4.30 23.13 9.59
CA LYS A 117 -5.69 22.81 9.19
C LYS A 117 -6.04 23.33 7.79
N HIS A 118 -5.26 22.90 6.79
CA HIS A 118 -5.60 23.26 5.41
C HIS A 118 -6.94 22.61 5.05
N ASP A 119 -7.96 23.42 4.84
CA ASP A 119 -9.36 23.04 4.63
C ASP A 119 -9.59 22.01 3.50
N ASN A 120 -8.67 21.95 2.54
CA ASN A 120 -8.78 21.08 1.37
C ASN A 120 -8.06 19.71 1.48
N ALA A 121 -7.34 19.47 2.56
CA ALA A 121 -6.69 18.17 2.81
C ALA A 121 -6.49 17.96 4.32
N PRO A 122 -7.55 17.59 5.04
CA PRO A 122 -7.45 17.32 6.47
C PRO A 122 -6.43 16.20 6.68
N VAL A 123 -5.37 16.53 7.40
CA VAL A 123 -4.38 15.55 7.85
C VAL A 123 -4.88 15.04 9.19
N ASP A 124 -5.29 13.77 9.21
CA ASP A 124 -5.69 13.11 10.44
C ASP A 124 -4.52 12.31 11.00
N ILE A 125 -4.00 12.75 12.13
CA ILE A 125 -2.99 12.01 12.92
C ILE A 125 -3.59 11.50 14.25
N GLN A 126 -4.91 11.59 14.42
CA GLN A 126 -5.57 11.20 15.66
C GLN A 126 -5.30 9.72 16.02
N PRO A 127 -5.35 8.75 15.08
CA PRO A 127 -5.02 7.36 15.39
C PRO A 127 -3.60 7.16 15.96
N TYR A 128 -2.64 7.98 15.51
CA TYR A 128 -1.30 7.99 16.09
C TYR A 128 -1.32 8.63 17.50
N LEU A 129 -2.01 9.75 17.69
CA LEU A 129 -2.06 10.44 18.98
C LEU A 129 -2.71 9.57 20.05
N ASP A 130 -3.75 8.83 19.72
CA ASP A 130 -4.44 7.91 20.63
C ASP A 130 -3.53 6.78 21.11
N ASN A 131 -2.56 6.38 20.29
CA ASN A 131 -1.59 5.31 20.57
C ASN A 131 -0.15 5.83 20.60
N LYS A 132 0.05 7.13 20.89
CA LYS A 132 1.32 7.84 20.73
C LYS A 132 2.49 7.13 21.41
N LYS A 133 2.31 6.70 22.66
CA LYS A 133 3.38 6.05 23.42
C LYS A 133 3.90 4.78 22.71
N GLU A 134 3.00 3.92 22.25
CA GLU A 134 3.36 2.69 21.56
C GLU A 134 4.08 2.99 20.25
N TRP A 135 3.53 3.92 19.44
CA TRP A 135 4.14 4.30 18.17
C TRP A 135 5.47 5.00 18.33
N ASP A 136 5.62 5.88 19.35
CA ASP A 136 6.91 6.53 19.63
C ASP A 136 8.00 5.50 19.96
N GLU A 137 7.67 4.48 20.75
CA GLU A 137 8.60 3.38 21.07
C GLU A 137 9.00 2.60 19.78
N LYS A 138 8.05 2.31 18.90
CA LYS A 138 8.32 1.66 17.61
C LYS A 138 9.17 2.54 16.70
N LEU A 139 8.83 3.81 16.56
CA LEU A 139 9.56 4.78 15.74
C LEU A 139 11.01 4.96 16.21
N LEU A 140 11.24 5.01 17.52
CA LEU A 140 12.59 5.10 18.08
C LEU A 140 13.41 3.85 17.79
N LYS A 141 12.84 2.65 17.89
CA LYS A 141 13.51 1.39 17.53
C LYS A 141 13.81 1.32 16.03
N LEU A 142 12.87 1.74 15.18
CA LEU A 142 13.08 1.80 13.73
C LEU A 142 14.16 2.82 13.35
N LYS A 143 14.19 3.96 14.04
CA LYS A 143 15.24 4.97 13.87
C LYS A 143 16.62 4.41 14.24
N ASP A 144 16.72 3.75 15.36
CA ASP A 144 17.97 3.10 15.81
C ASP A 144 18.47 2.04 14.80
N LEU A 145 17.55 1.22 14.27
CA LEU A 145 17.84 0.25 13.21
C LEU A 145 18.33 0.95 11.94
N ALA A 146 17.64 2.00 11.49
CA ALA A 146 18.00 2.76 10.30
C ALA A 146 19.42 3.36 10.40
N GLU A 147 19.71 4.00 11.53
CA GLU A 147 21.00 4.66 11.75
C GLU A 147 22.14 3.65 11.89
N LYS A 148 21.96 2.59 12.69
CA LYS A 148 23.05 1.65 13.00
C LYS A 148 23.34 0.62 11.91
N LYS A 149 22.28 0.14 11.22
CA LYS A 149 22.44 -0.96 10.26
C LYS A 149 22.46 -0.49 8.80
N LEU A 150 21.75 0.59 8.48
CA LEU A 150 21.57 1.03 7.11
C LEU A 150 22.26 2.35 6.80
N ASN A 151 22.73 3.06 7.82
CA ASN A 151 23.30 4.41 7.70
C ASN A 151 22.32 5.36 6.96
N CYS A 152 21.07 5.36 7.39
CA CYS A 152 20.00 6.21 6.83
C CYS A 152 19.12 6.74 7.95
N ASN A 153 18.27 7.72 7.62
CA ASN A 153 17.27 8.22 8.57
C ASN A 153 15.96 7.44 8.48
N LEU A 154 15.05 7.71 9.45
CA LEU A 154 13.77 7.03 9.57
C LEU A 154 12.87 7.22 8.33
N ALA A 155 12.86 8.42 7.73
CA ALA A 155 12.05 8.69 6.54
C ALA A 155 12.54 7.87 5.33
N GLN A 156 13.86 7.77 5.16
CA GLN A 156 14.48 6.95 4.11
C GLN A 156 14.16 5.46 4.31
N LEU A 157 14.24 4.97 5.55
CA LEU A 157 13.86 3.60 5.88
C LEU A 157 12.40 3.33 5.55
N ALA A 158 11.48 4.21 5.96
CA ALA A 158 10.05 4.04 5.72
C ALA A 158 9.72 4.00 4.22
N ILE A 159 10.31 4.87 3.41
CA ILE A 159 10.13 4.85 1.95
C ILE A 159 10.77 3.59 1.34
N ALA A 160 11.97 3.23 1.77
CA ALA A 160 12.67 2.04 1.30
C ALA A 160 11.86 0.76 1.56
N TRP A 161 11.21 0.68 2.72
CA TRP A 161 10.33 -0.44 3.07
C TRP A 161 9.11 -0.52 2.13
N VAL A 162 8.49 0.61 1.78
CA VAL A 162 7.39 0.64 0.80
C VAL A 162 7.86 0.17 -0.58
N ILE A 163 9.00 0.67 -1.04
CA ILE A 163 9.58 0.30 -2.35
C ILE A 163 9.99 -1.19 -2.40
N ALA A 164 10.35 -1.77 -1.26
CA ALA A 164 10.74 -3.18 -1.18
C ALA A 164 9.57 -4.15 -1.40
N ASN A 165 8.32 -3.67 -1.32
CA ASN A 165 7.16 -4.49 -1.64
C ASN A 165 7.05 -4.66 -3.17
N PRO A 166 7.09 -5.92 -3.70
CA PRO A 166 7.03 -6.17 -5.14
C PRO A 166 5.72 -5.73 -5.80
N ASP A 167 4.64 -5.58 -5.01
CA ASP A 167 3.34 -5.11 -5.49
C ASP A 167 3.23 -3.57 -5.52
N CYS A 168 4.27 -2.87 -5.08
CA CYS A 168 4.39 -1.41 -5.17
C CYS A 168 5.07 -1.02 -6.48
N SER A 169 4.32 -0.49 -7.45
CA SER A 169 4.88 -0.05 -8.73
C SER A 169 5.60 1.29 -8.61
N THR A 170 5.07 2.21 -7.81
CA THR A 170 5.68 3.51 -7.56
C THR A 170 5.18 4.13 -6.25
N THR A 171 6.03 4.97 -5.65
CA THR A 171 5.74 5.66 -4.40
C THR A 171 5.71 7.17 -4.64
N ILE A 172 4.57 7.79 -4.36
CA ILE A 172 4.36 9.22 -4.56
C ILE A 172 4.92 9.97 -3.36
N LEU A 173 5.86 10.85 -3.60
CA LEU A 173 6.48 11.69 -2.58
C LEU A 173 5.93 13.11 -2.64
N GLY A 174 5.81 13.73 -1.48
CA GLY A 174 5.54 15.16 -1.33
C GLY A 174 6.63 15.82 -0.49
N ALA A 175 7.13 16.98 -0.93
CA ALA A 175 8.12 17.75 -0.21
C ALA A 175 7.76 19.24 -0.24
N SER A 176 7.93 19.93 0.88
CA SER A 176 7.77 21.38 0.96
C SER A 176 9.09 22.15 0.68
N LYS A 177 10.21 21.42 0.64
CA LYS A 177 11.55 21.95 0.37
C LYS A 177 12.31 21.00 -0.54
N VAL A 178 13.13 21.53 -1.45
CA VAL A 178 13.97 20.71 -2.36
C VAL A 178 14.87 19.76 -1.59
N SER A 179 15.48 20.21 -0.50
CA SER A 179 16.34 19.38 0.34
C SER A 179 15.65 18.14 0.90
N GLN A 180 14.34 18.22 1.19
CA GLN A 180 13.57 17.03 1.63
C GLN A 180 13.43 16.00 0.50
N LEU A 181 13.24 16.46 -0.74
CA LEU A 181 13.19 15.55 -1.88
C LEU A 181 14.55 14.90 -2.14
N GLU A 182 15.62 15.69 -2.17
CA GLU A 182 17.00 15.21 -2.33
C GLU A 182 17.39 14.18 -1.26
N GLU A 183 16.85 14.33 -0.06
CA GLU A 183 17.07 13.38 1.04
C GLU A 183 16.24 12.12 0.85
N THR A 184 14.95 12.23 0.55
CA THR A 184 14.03 11.10 0.50
C THR A 184 14.27 10.22 -0.72
N VAL A 185 14.71 10.74 -1.87
CA VAL A 185 15.03 9.92 -3.05
C VAL A 185 16.17 8.95 -2.81
N LYS A 186 17.03 9.19 -1.84
CA LYS A 186 18.10 8.25 -1.43
C LYS A 186 17.56 6.91 -0.91
N ALA A 187 16.27 6.84 -0.57
CA ALA A 187 15.60 5.60 -0.21
C ALA A 187 15.74 4.50 -1.29
N VAL A 188 15.91 4.89 -2.56
CA VAL A 188 16.18 3.97 -3.69
C VAL A 188 17.50 3.19 -3.53
N GLU A 189 18.48 3.75 -2.82
CA GLU A 189 19.72 3.03 -2.50
C GLU A 189 19.58 2.22 -1.21
N ILE A 190 18.71 2.65 -0.31
CA ILE A 190 18.49 1.96 0.96
C ILE A 190 17.70 0.67 0.75
N TYR A 191 16.64 0.67 -0.10
CA TYR A 191 15.82 -0.53 -0.31
C TYR A 191 16.65 -1.73 -0.80
N LYS A 192 17.72 -1.51 -1.56
CA LYS A 192 18.64 -2.55 -2.01
C LYS A 192 19.41 -3.24 -0.88
N LYS A 193 19.45 -2.60 0.30
CA LYS A 193 20.11 -3.12 1.51
C LYS A 193 19.15 -3.85 2.45
N LEU A 194 17.84 -3.80 2.17
CA LEU A 194 16.82 -4.46 2.98
C LEU A 194 16.83 -5.96 2.70
N ASP A 195 17.71 -6.68 3.35
CA ASP A 195 17.72 -8.14 3.31
C ASP A 195 16.60 -8.75 4.19
N LYS A 196 16.48 -10.06 4.15
CA LYS A 196 15.46 -10.79 4.88
C LYS A 196 15.54 -10.58 6.40
N ASP A 197 16.76 -10.47 6.95
CA ASP A 197 16.95 -10.36 8.40
C ASP A 197 16.54 -8.96 8.88
N ILE A 198 16.88 -7.93 8.13
CA ILE A 198 16.45 -6.55 8.38
C ILE A 198 14.93 -6.43 8.28
N LEU A 199 14.32 -7.00 7.24
CA LEU A 199 12.86 -6.99 7.08
C LEU A 199 12.16 -7.71 8.25
N LEU A 200 12.67 -8.87 8.68
CA LEU A 200 12.13 -9.58 9.84
C LEU A 200 12.25 -8.78 11.15
N GLU A 201 13.33 -8.02 11.31
CA GLU A 201 13.51 -7.16 12.49
C GLU A 201 12.52 -5.98 12.46
N ILE A 202 12.31 -5.37 11.29
CA ILE A 202 11.27 -4.34 11.09
C ILE A 202 9.90 -4.90 11.46
N GLU A 203 9.54 -6.10 10.97
CA GLU A 203 8.26 -6.74 11.27
C GLU A 203 8.07 -7.01 12.77
N LYS A 204 9.14 -7.42 13.47
CA LYS A 204 9.10 -7.61 14.94
C LYS A 204 8.88 -6.30 15.69
N ILE A 205 9.44 -5.20 15.21
CA ILE A 205 9.25 -3.87 15.80
C ILE A 205 7.82 -3.39 15.57
N LEU A 206 7.33 -3.51 14.33
CA LEU A 206 6.00 -3.03 13.95
C LEU A 206 4.88 -3.84 14.63
N GLY A 207 4.96 -5.17 14.57
CA GLY A 207 3.99 -6.08 15.17
C GLY A 207 2.58 -5.98 14.59
N ASN A 208 2.44 -5.45 13.38
CA ASN A 208 1.16 -5.16 12.72
C ASN A 208 1.03 -5.83 11.35
N VAL A 209 1.66 -6.96 11.15
CA VAL A 209 1.48 -7.75 9.92
C VAL A 209 -0.01 -8.07 9.76
N PRO A 210 -0.63 -7.76 8.62
CA PRO A 210 -2.02 -8.06 8.38
C PRO A 210 -2.28 -9.57 8.53
N LYS A 211 -3.36 -9.90 9.22
CA LYS A 211 -3.77 -11.30 9.33
C LYS A 211 -4.23 -11.76 7.95
N GLY A 212 -3.50 -12.68 7.36
CA GLY A 212 -3.91 -13.35 6.14
C GLY A 212 -5.20 -14.14 6.33
N GLU A 213 -5.79 -14.59 5.24
CA GLU A 213 -6.87 -15.57 5.31
C GLU A 213 -6.40 -16.83 6.05
N ILE A 214 -7.28 -17.38 6.86
CA ILE A 214 -6.99 -18.64 7.58
C ILE A 214 -6.80 -19.74 6.54
N ASP A 215 -5.63 -20.39 6.54
CA ASP A 215 -5.43 -21.60 5.74
C ASP A 215 -6.13 -22.77 6.41
N TYR A 216 -7.34 -23.05 5.96
CA TYR A 216 -8.16 -24.14 6.50
C TYR A 216 -7.55 -25.55 6.28
N ARG A 217 -6.50 -25.67 5.46
CA ARG A 217 -5.76 -26.94 5.30
C ARG A 217 -4.95 -27.29 6.55
N ASP A 218 -4.53 -26.28 7.31
CA ASP A 218 -3.84 -26.46 8.59
C ASP A 218 -4.79 -26.71 9.75
N TRP A 219 -6.11 -26.64 9.53
CA TRP A 219 -7.11 -26.89 10.55
C TRP A 219 -7.38 -28.38 10.68
N LYS A 220 -6.82 -28.99 11.71
CA LYS A 220 -6.86 -30.46 11.95
C LYS A 220 -8.28 -31.03 12.21
N GLU A 221 -9.27 -30.18 12.45
CA GLU A 221 -10.62 -30.58 12.85
C GLU A 221 -11.63 -30.63 11.69
N LEU A 222 -11.30 -30.17 10.49
CA LEU A 222 -12.20 -30.29 9.36
C LEU A 222 -11.96 -31.61 8.60
N PRO A 223 -12.91 -32.54 8.64
CA PRO A 223 -12.81 -33.71 7.81
C PRO A 223 -12.80 -33.30 6.34
N SER A 224 -11.83 -33.79 5.59
CA SER A 224 -11.79 -33.58 4.14
C SER A 224 -13.11 -34.08 3.53
N ARG A 225 -13.85 -33.21 2.84
CA ARG A 225 -15.08 -33.57 2.13
C ARG A 225 -14.87 -34.65 1.05
N ARG A 226 -13.64 -34.81 0.63
CA ARG A 226 -13.23 -35.81 -0.33
C ARG A 226 -12.24 -36.72 0.38
N ASN A 227 -12.54 -37.82 0.90
CA ASN A 227 -11.61 -38.81 1.47
C ASN A 227 -10.47 -39.17 0.49
N ILE A 228 -9.81 -38.19 -0.05
CA ILE A 228 -8.70 -38.32 -0.96
C ILE A 228 -7.46 -38.14 -0.09
N ASN A 229 -6.77 -39.24 0.19
CA ASN A 229 -5.37 -39.23 0.58
C ASN A 229 -4.59 -38.61 -0.61
N LEU A 230 -4.60 -37.31 -0.72
CA LEU A 230 -3.68 -36.63 -1.57
C LEU A 230 -2.36 -36.53 -0.79
N ASP A 231 -1.41 -37.41 -1.09
CA ASP A 231 0.01 -37.24 -0.78
C ASP A 231 0.58 -36.03 -1.55
N VAL A 232 -0.14 -34.91 -1.52
CA VAL A 232 0.29 -33.65 -2.12
C VAL A 232 0.82 -32.78 -1.00
N ASP A 233 2.13 -32.64 -0.95
CA ASP A 233 2.81 -31.73 -0.04
C ASP A 233 2.54 -30.28 -0.47
N TYR A 234 1.42 -29.72 -0.03
CA TYR A 234 1.00 -28.34 -0.32
C TYR A 234 1.96 -27.28 0.27
N LYS A 235 2.90 -27.70 1.13
CA LYS A 235 3.94 -26.82 1.68
C LYS A 235 5.05 -26.50 0.68
N LYS A 236 5.13 -27.21 -0.44
CA LYS A 236 6.15 -27.03 -1.50
C LYS A 236 5.63 -26.38 -2.77
N GLY A 237 4.59 -25.57 -2.68
CA GLY A 237 4.02 -24.93 -3.85
C GLY A 237 3.21 -25.90 -4.69
N GLY A 238 1.89 -25.83 -4.60
CA GLY A 238 0.99 -26.53 -5.50
C GLY A 238 1.10 -25.97 -6.93
N PRO A 239 0.49 -26.65 -7.94
CA PRO A 239 0.60 -26.32 -9.36
C PRO A 239 0.06 -24.94 -9.77
N PHE A 240 -0.22 -24.07 -8.81
CA PHE A 240 -0.74 -22.72 -8.99
C PHE A 240 0.15 -21.61 -8.39
N ASN A 241 1.45 -21.89 -8.17
CA ASN A 241 2.46 -20.87 -7.86
C ASN A 241 2.99 -20.24 -9.15
#